data_9a23a40c35a13e6367f9637559cd652d
#
_entry.id   9a23a40c35a13e6367f9637559cd652d
#
_cell.length_a   1.000
_cell.length_b   1.000
_cell.length_c   1.000
_cell.angle_alpha   90.00
_cell.angle_beta   90.00
_cell.angle_gamma   90.00
#
_symmetry.space_group_name_H-M   'P 1'
#
loop_
_entity.id
_entity.type
_entity.pdbx_description
1 polymer ?
#
loop_
_entity_poly.entity_id
_entity_poly.type
_entity_poly.pdbx_seq_one_letter_code
_entity_poly.pdbx_strand_id
1 'polypeptide(L)'
;MAEIKFSNQAIKDFEKIKQFPALEEKVIALLNLISENPFAYPPSYEKLLGFENVYSRRINRQHRLVYEVREKENLIAVFRMWGHYE
;
A
#
# COMPACT_ATOMS: atom_id res chain seq x y z
N MET A 1 -10.86 8.45 -8.73
CA MET A 1 -10.01 8.29 -7.53
C MET A 1 -10.65 7.28 -6.59
N ALA A 2 -9.92 6.25 -6.21
CA ALA A 2 -10.46 5.21 -5.34
C ALA A 2 -10.38 5.62 -3.87
N GLU A 3 -11.36 5.17 -3.10
CA GLU A 3 -11.33 5.31 -1.66
C GLU A 3 -10.32 4.34 -1.08
N ILE A 4 -9.56 4.77 -0.07
CA ILE A 4 -8.58 3.92 0.60
C ILE A 4 -9.06 3.62 2.01
N LYS A 5 -9.08 2.33 2.36
CA LYS A 5 -9.40 1.89 3.71
C LYS A 5 -8.25 1.09 4.27
N PHE A 6 -7.93 1.33 5.53
CA PHE A 6 -6.84 0.64 6.21
C PHE A 6 -7.40 -0.49 7.09
N SER A 7 -6.73 -1.64 7.04
CA SER A 7 -6.97 -2.69 8.02
C SER A 7 -6.48 -2.22 9.40
N ASN A 8 -6.86 -2.94 10.45
CA ASN A 8 -6.37 -2.63 11.79
C ASN A 8 -4.83 -2.69 11.84
N GLN A 9 -4.24 -3.66 11.16
CA GLN A 9 -2.78 -3.77 11.12
C GLN A 9 -2.17 -2.59 10.38
N ALA A 10 -2.78 -2.16 9.27
CA ALA A 10 -2.27 -1.02 8.51
C ALA A 10 -2.33 0.27 9.33
N ILE A 11 -3.36 0.43 10.14
CA ILE A 11 -3.46 1.59 11.03
C ILE A 11 -2.29 1.60 12.01
N LYS A 12 -2.00 0.45 12.63
CA LYS A 12 -0.87 0.32 13.55
C LYS A 12 0.45 0.58 12.85
N ASP A 13 0.59 0.08 11.63
CA ASP A 13 1.80 0.29 10.83
C ASP A 13 2.00 1.79 10.56
N PHE A 14 0.93 2.48 10.21
CA PHE A 14 1.02 3.90 9.90
C PHE A 14 1.42 4.72 11.14
N GLU A 15 0.96 4.31 12.32
CA GLU A 15 1.37 4.97 13.56
C GLU A 15 2.88 4.88 13.76
N LYS A 16 3.48 3.75 13.41
CA LYS A 16 4.95 3.60 13.45
C LYS A 16 5.62 4.47 12.40
N ILE A 17 5.06 4.49 11.20
CA ILE A 17 5.62 5.24 10.07
C ILE A 17 5.66 6.74 10.36
N LYS A 18 4.67 7.25 11.08
CA LYS A 18 4.60 8.67 11.43
C LYS A 18 5.79 9.16 12.23
N GLN A 19 6.50 8.26 12.89
CA GLN A 19 7.69 8.61 13.65
C GLN A 19 8.91 8.87 12.78
N PHE A 20 8.81 8.58 11.48
CA PHE A 20 9.90 8.72 10.52
C PHE A 20 9.44 9.59 9.35
N PRO A 21 9.67 10.91 9.40
CA PRO A 21 9.10 11.84 8.41
C PRO A 21 9.40 11.48 6.95
N ALA A 22 10.62 11.06 6.64
CA ALA A 22 10.96 10.71 5.27
C ALA A 22 10.20 9.47 4.79
N LEU A 23 9.99 8.51 5.68
CA LEU A 23 9.24 7.31 5.37
C LEU A 23 7.75 7.65 5.20
N GLU A 24 7.23 8.52 6.05
CA GLU A 24 5.85 8.96 5.96
C GLU A 24 5.57 9.63 4.61
N GLU A 25 6.48 10.48 4.15
CA GLU A 25 6.32 11.13 2.86
C GLU A 25 6.21 10.12 1.72
N LYS A 26 7.08 9.10 1.74
CA LYS A 26 7.06 8.06 0.71
C LYS A 26 5.75 7.28 0.74
N VAL A 27 5.27 6.95 1.92
CA VAL A 27 4.02 6.20 2.07
C VAL A 27 2.84 7.02 1.56
N ILE A 28 2.77 8.29 1.95
CA ILE A 28 1.69 9.17 1.50
C ILE A 28 1.70 9.32 -0.01
N ALA A 29 2.89 9.48 -0.60
CA ALA A 29 3.02 9.58 -2.06
C ALA A 29 2.52 8.32 -2.76
N LEU A 30 2.85 7.14 -2.22
CA LEU A 30 2.38 5.88 -2.79
C LEU A 30 0.87 5.72 -2.63
N LEU A 31 0.32 6.10 -1.47
CA LEU A 31 -1.12 6.02 -1.25
C LEU A 31 -1.88 6.91 -2.24
N ASN A 32 -1.37 8.11 -2.46
CA ASN A 32 -1.99 9.01 -3.44
C ASN A 32 -1.89 8.43 -4.85
N LEU A 33 -0.76 7.85 -5.19
CA LEU A 33 -0.55 7.25 -6.50
C LEU A 33 -1.55 6.11 -6.75
N ILE A 34 -1.65 5.17 -5.81
CA ILE A 34 -2.55 4.02 -6.01
C ILE A 34 -4.02 4.42 -5.93
N SER A 35 -4.34 5.49 -5.22
CA SER A 35 -5.70 6.01 -5.19
C SER A 35 -6.12 6.48 -6.58
N GLU A 36 -5.21 7.08 -7.33
CA GLU A 36 -5.51 7.54 -8.68
C GLU A 36 -5.44 6.41 -9.69
N ASN A 37 -4.41 5.56 -9.58
CA ASN A 37 -4.25 4.42 -10.46
C ASN A 37 -3.47 3.32 -9.73
N PRO A 38 -4.15 2.28 -9.25
CA PRO A 38 -3.48 1.23 -8.48
C PRO A 38 -2.47 0.42 -9.29
N PHE A 39 -2.50 0.54 -10.61
CA PHE A 39 -1.59 -0.16 -11.51
C PHE A 39 -0.57 0.76 -12.16
N ALA A 40 -0.42 1.98 -11.66
CA ALA A 40 0.55 2.94 -12.20
C ALA A 40 1.96 2.36 -12.15
N TYR A 41 2.72 2.59 -13.22
CA TYR A 41 4.08 2.08 -13.38
C TYR A 41 4.92 3.15 -14.06
N PRO A 42 6.13 3.50 -13.60
CA PRO A 42 6.71 3.18 -12.31
C PRO A 42 5.99 3.88 -11.15
N PRO A 43 6.25 3.49 -9.90
CA PRO A 43 7.18 2.44 -9.47
C PRO A 43 6.61 1.05 -9.70
N SER A 44 7.48 0.05 -9.69
CA SER A 44 7.05 -1.32 -9.94
C SER A 44 6.21 -1.87 -8.79
N TYR A 45 5.40 -2.86 -9.11
CA TYR A 45 4.62 -3.58 -8.11
C TYR A 45 4.56 -5.05 -8.51
N GLU A 46 4.22 -5.89 -7.56
CA GLU A 46 4.12 -7.32 -7.78
C GLU A 46 2.77 -7.82 -7.29
N LYS A 47 2.18 -8.74 -8.06
CA LYS A 47 0.96 -9.40 -7.62
C LYS A 47 1.37 -10.54 -6.67
N LEU A 48 0.69 -10.63 -5.52
CA LEU A 48 0.98 -11.68 -4.56
C LEU A 48 0.34 -13.00 -5.01
N LEU A 49 1.15 -14.06 -4.99
CA LEU A 49 0.68 -15.39 -5.36
C LEU A 49 -0.28 -15.92 -4.30
N GLY A 50 -1.34 -16.59 -4.77
CA GLY A 50 -2.32 -17.18 -3.87
C GLY A 50 -3.40 -16.22 -3.41
N PHE A 51 -3.36 -14.97 -3.84
CA PHE A 51 -4.38 -13.97 -3.49
C PHE A 51 -4.88 -13.30 -4.76
N GLU A 52 -6.18 -13.09 -4.85
CA GLU A 52 -6.75 -12.35 -5.96
C GLU A 52 -6.67 -10.86 -5.68
N ASN A 53 -6.19 -10.09 -6.67
CA ASN A 53 -6.20 -8.62 -6.63
C ASN A 53 -5.40 -8.02 -5.49
N VAL A 54 -4.42 -8.75 -4.95
CA VAL A 54 -3.55 -8.25 -3.89
C VAL A 54 -2.16 -8.00 -4.47
N TYR A 55 -1.64 -6.81 -4.19
CA TYR A 55 -0.39 -6.34 -4.79
C TYR A 55 0.52 -5.79 -3.71
N SER A 56 1.82 -5.77 -4.02
CA SER A 56 2.85 -5.27 -3.12
C SER A 56 3.71 -4.26 -3.86
N ARG A 57 3.95 -3.11 -3.23
CA ARG A 57 4.90 -2.12 -3.72
C ARG A 57 5.96 -1.86 -2.68
N ARG A 58 7.19 -1.68 -3.11
CA ARG A 58 8.26 -1.35 -2.19
C ARG A 58 8.13 0.10 -1.74
N ILE A 59 8.17 0.32 -0.42
CA ILE A 59 8.25 1.67 0.14
C ILE A 59 9.72 2.06 0.23
N ASN A 60 10.52 1.18 0.84
CA ASN A 60 11.97 1.31 0.89
C ASN A 60 12.56 -0.10 0.96
N ARG A 61 13.81 -0.23 1.37
CA ARG A 61 14.48 -1.54 1.38
C ARG A 61 13.86 -2.50 2.40
N GLN A 62 13.22 -1.99 3.45
CA GLN A 62 12.72 -2.79 4.56
C GLN A 62 11.22 -2.97 4.55
N HIS A 63 10.48 -2.02 3.97
CA HIS A 63 9.02 -1.98 4.11
C HIS A 63 8.32 -2.03 2.78
N ARG A 64 7.16 -2.69 2.77
CA ARG A 64 6.32 -2.82 1.59
C ARG A 64 4.90 -2.42 1.89
N LEU A 65 4.26 -1.84 0.89
CA LEU A 65 2.84 -1.49 0.93
C LEU A 65 2.07 -2.64 0.28
N VAL A 66 1.22 -3.31 1.06
CA VAL A 66 0.42 -4.43 0.58
C VAL A 66 -1.03 -4.00 0.54
N TYR A 67 -1.67 -4.13 -0.62
CA TYR A 67 -3.02 -3.64 -0.81
C TYR A 67 -3.81 -4.52 -1.76
N GLU A 68 -5.13 -4.49 -1.58
CA GLU A 68 -6.07 -5.18 -2.46
C GLU A 68 -6.85 -4.16 -3.28
N VAL A 69 -7.01 -4.43 -4.57
CA VAL A 69 -7.75 -3.55 -5.47
C VAL A 69 -9.14 -4.15 -5.68
N ARG A 70 -10.17 -3.42 -5.26
CA ARG A 70 -11.57 -3.82 -5.45
C ARG A 70 -12.19 -2.88 -6.46
N GLU A 71 -12.04 -3.23 -7.72
CA GLU A 71 -12.44 -2.32 -8.81
C GLU A 71 -13.93 -2.02 -8.83
N LYS A 72 -14.76 -3.03 -8.57
CA LYS A 72 -16.21 -2.84 -8.58
C LYS A 72 -16.69 -1.86 -7.52
N GLU A 73 -15.96 -1.80 -6.40
CA GLU A 73 -16.30 -0.92 -5.30
C GLU A 73 -15.54 0.40 -5.35
N ASN A 74 -14.65 0.55 -6.31
CA ASN A 74 -13.73 1.69 -6.42
C ASN A 74 -13.02 1.90 -5.09
N LEU A 75 -12.47 0.82 -4.54
CA LEU A 75 -11.90 0.78 -3.19
C LEU A 75 -10.55 0.09 -3.22
N ILE A 76 -9.62 0.63 -2.44
CA ILE A 76 -8.33 -0.01 -2.20
C ILE A 76 -8.22 -0.28 -0.71
N ALA A 77 -8.05 -1.55 -0.36
CA ALA A 77 -7.89 -1.97 1.03
C ALA A 77 -6.40 -2.16 1.31
N VAL A 78 -5.84 -1.35 2.21
CA VAL A 78 -4.44 -1.45 2.58
C VAL A 78 -4.32 -2.38 3.77
N PHE A 79 -3.53 -3.44 3.61
CA PHE A 79 -3.38 -4.47 4.64
C PHE A 79 -2.17 -4.25 5.52
N ARG A 80 -1.04 -3.85 4.94
CA ARG A 80 0.21 -3.68 5.67
C ARG A 80 1.06 -2.60 5.04
N MET A 81 1.91 -1.97 5.87
CA MET A 81 2.85 -0.95 5.40
C MET A 81 4.19 -1.03 6.13
N TRP A 82 4.39 -2.03 6.99
CA TRP A 82 5.60 -2.16 7.78
C TRP A 82 6.14 -3.58 7.66
N GLY A 83 7.43 -3.68 7.29
CA GLY A 83 8.09 -4.95 7.15
C GLY A 83 7.95 -5.56 5.76
N HIS A 84 8.48 -6.76 5.62
CA HIS A 84 8.36 -7.54 4.38
C HIS A 84 7.19 -8.50 4.48
N TYR A 85 6.51 -8.66 3.37
CA TYR A 85 5.49 -9.68 3.23
C TYR A 85 5.99 -10.71 2.23
N GLU A 86 6.17 -11.91 2.69
CA GLU A 86 6.62 -13.01 1.84
C GLU A 86 5.52 -14.03 1.63
#